data_0fef755fda1e84f6ac59ad7f66504746
#
_entry.id   0fef755fda1e84f6ac59ad7f66504746
#
_cell.length_a   1.000
_cell.length_b   1.000
_cell.length_c   1.000
_cell.angle_alpha   90.00
_cell.angle_beta   90.00
_cell.angle_gamma   90.00
#
_symmetry.space_group_name_H-M   'P 1'
#
loop_
_entity.id
_entity.type
_entity.pdbx_description
1 polymer ?
#
loop_
_entity_poly.entity_id
_entity_poly.type
_entity_poly.pdbx_seq_one_letter_code
_entity_poly.pdbx_strand_id
1 'polypeptide(L)'
;MKTAGIIAEYNPFHNGHQYQMETVRHLTGADFVIVAMSGDFMQRGVPAIADKYTRTRMALLGGADLVLELPAVWATASAEYFAAGGVQLLGKTGVVDTLCYGCETPEKELMQAIVAVSYTHLRAHETTLHL
;
A
#
# COMPACT_ATOMS: atom_id res chain seq x y z
N MET A 1 -11.25 -15.35 7.17
CA MET A 1 -10.37 -14.26 7.58
C MET A 1 -10.02 -13.43 6.35
N LYS A 2 -10.25 -12.12 6.44
CA LYS A 2 -9.97 -11.22 5.32
C LYS A 2 -8.80 -10.30 5.65
N THR A 3 -7.89 -10.15 4.70
CA THR A 3 -6.72 -9.29 4.83
C THR A 3 -6.68 -8.30 3.69
N ALA A 4 -6.66 -7.02 4.01
CA ALA A 4 -6.50 -5.96 3.03
C ALA A 4 -5.05 -5.50 2.97
N GLY A 5 -4.58 -5.18 1.77
CA GLY A 5 -3.25 -4.65 1.55
C GLY A 5 -3.32 -3.21 1.07
N ILE A 6 -2.46 -2.38 1.59
CA ILE A 6 -2.35 -0.97 1.20
C ILE A 6 -0.91 -0.71 0.77
N ILE A 7 -0.75 0.08 -0.29
CA ILE A 7 0.56 0.53 -0.77
C ILE A 7 0.64 2.03 -0.48
N ALA A 8 1.66 2.47 0.24
CA ALA A 8 1.74 3.86 0.67
C ALA A 8 3.16 4.34 0.91
N GLU A 9 3.35 5.63 0.85
CA GLU A 9 4.59 6.27 1.29
C GLU A 9 4.52 6.70 2.76
N TYR A 10 3.40 7.25 3.17
CA TYR A 10 3.19 7.84 4.49
C TYR A 10 4.31 8.83 4.85
N ASN A 11 4.30 9.92 4.16
CA ASN A 11 5.37 10.92 4.28
C ASN A 11 4.89 12.29 4.77
N PRO A 12 4.49 12.42 6.04
CA PRO A 12 4.31 11.38 7.04
C PRO A 12 2.89 10.75 7.00
N PHE A 13 2.63 9.83 7.90
CA PHE A 13 1.28 9.33 8.16
C PHE A 13 0.47 10.45 8.82
N HIS A 14 -0.74 10.68 8.35
CA HIS A 14 -1.60 11.75 8.89
C HIS A 14 -3.06 11.29 8.99
N ASN A 15 -3.94 12.21 9.43
CA ASN A 15 -5.34 11.88 9.67
C ASN A 15 -6.08 11.36 8.44
N GLY A 16 -5.71 11.83 7.25
CA GLY A 16 -6.27 11.32 6.00
C GLY A 16 -5.93 9.85 5.77
N HIS A 17 -4.72 9.46 6.12
CA HIS A 17 -4.29 8.07 6.03
C HIS A 17 -5.00 7.19 7.07
N GLN A 18 -5.22 7.73 8.27
CA GLN A 18 -5.99 7.02 9.29
C GLN A 18 -7.42 6.82 8.83
N TYR A 19 -8.03 7.85 8.26
CA TYR A 19 -9.37 7.76 7.69
C TYR A 19 -9.43 6.67 6.59
N GLN A 20 -8.43 6.64 5.72
CA GLN A 20 -8.33 5.62 4.69
C GLN A 20 -8.27 4.23 5.31
N MET A 21 -7.46 4.05 6.34
CA MET A 21 -7.32 2.78 7.05
C MET A 21 -8.66 2.30 7.61
N GLU A 22 -9.38 3.19 8.27
CA GLU A 22 -10.70 2.89 8.82
C GLU A 22 -11.70 2.57 7.71
N THR A 23 -11.67 3.33 6.62
CA THR A 23 -12.53 3.11 5.46
C THR A 23 -12.26 1.75 4.82
N VAL A 24 -11.00 1.37 4.68
CA VAL A 24 -10.61 0.05 4.17
C VAL A 24 -11.23 -1.05 5.01
N ARG A 25 -11.10 -0.97 6.32
CA ARG A 25 -11.68 -1.97 7.22
C ARG A 25 -13.19 -2.05 7.09
N HIS A 26 -13.83 -0.89 7.01
CA HIS A 26 -15.30 -0.82 6.92
C HIS A 26 -15.81 -1.38 5.60
N LEU A 27 -15.22 -0.96 4.47
CA LEU A 27 -15.69 -1.37 3.15
C LEU A 27 -15.37 -2.82 2.80
N THR A 28 -14.21 -3.32 3.23
CA THR A 28 -13.78 -4.67 2.89
C THR A 28 -14.20 -5.70 3.92
N GLY A 29 -14.50 -5.28 5.14
CA GLY A 29 -14.69 -6.18 6.26
C GLY A 29 -13.39 -6.86 6.69
N ALA A 30 -12.25 -6.25 6.37
CA ALA A 30 -10.95 -6.86 6.65
C ALA A 30 -10.70 -7.01 8.14
N ASP A 31 -10.22 -8.17 8.51
CA ASP A 31 -9.77 -8.47 9.88
C ASP A 31 -8.37 -7.91 10.10
N PHE A 32 -7.54 -7.90 9.06
CA PHE A 32 -6.16 -7.43 9.13
C PHE A 32 -5.85 -6.50 7.97
N VAL A 33 -4.97 -5.53 8.23
CA VAL A 33 -4.46 -4.62 7.21
C VAL A 33 -2.94 -4.71 7.19
N ILE A 34 -2.39 -5.04 6.03
CA ILE A 34 -0.95 -5.08 5.78
C ILE A 34 -0.59 -3.91 4.87
N VAL A 35 0.42 -3.15 5.24
CA VAL A 35 0.89 -2.01 4.46
C VAL A 35 2.24 -2.31 3.85
N ALA A 36 2.37 -2.11 2.55
CA ALA A 36 3.66 -2.04 1.86
C ALA A 36 4.06 -0.57 1.82
N MET A 37 5.08 -0.20 2.58
CA MET A 37 5.44 1.20 2.80
C MET A 37 6.86 1.48 2.32
N SER A 38 7.05 2.64 1.70
CA SER A 38 8.40 3.11 1.34
C SER A 38 9.30 3.20 2.56
N GLY A 39 10.58 2.87 2.38
CA GLY A 39 11.60 3.04 3.41
C GLY A 39 11.97 4.51 3.60
N ASP A 40 13.27 4.80 3.71
CA ASP A 40 13.72 6.17 4.00
C ASP A 40 13.71 7.10 2.78
N PHE A 41 13.48 6.58 1.58
CA PHE A 41 13.44 7.37 0.36
C PHE A 41 12.13 7.16 -0.38
N MET A 42 11.60 8.27 -0.86
CA MET A 42 10.34 8.35 -1.60
C MET A 42 10.57 8.15 -3.08
N GLN A 43 9.49 8.19 -3.86
CA GLN A 43 9.58 8.19 -5.31
C GLN A 43 10.53 9.28 -5.77
N ARG A 44 11.31 8.97 -6.81
CA ARG A 44 12.36 9.83 -7.38
C ARG A 44 13.54 10.08 -6.43
N GLY A 45 13.65 9.29 -5.37
CA GLY A 45 14.78 9.34 -4.45
C GLY A 45 14.78 10.47 -3.44
N VAL A 46 13.65 11.16 -3.28
CA VAL A 46 13.54 12.22 -2.27
C VAL A 46 13.56 11.60 -0.88
N PRO A 47 14.36 12.13 0.06
CA PRO A 47 14.34 11.62 1.43
C PRO A 47 12.98 11.80 2.10
N ALA A 48 12.59 10.84 2.93
CA ALA A 48 11.39 10.95 3.74
C ALA A 48 11.54 12.05 4.80
N ILE A 49 10.44 12.67 5.19
CA ILE A 49 10.43 13.70 6.23
C ILE A 49 10.78 13.09 7.59
N ALA A 50 10.30 11.88 7.87
CA ALA A 50 10.62 11.12 9.07
C ALA A 50 11.15 9.75 8.65
N ASP A 51 11.98 9.14 9.52
CA ASP A 51 12.56 7.84 9.21
C ASP A 51 11.50 6.74 9.12
N LYS A 52 11.87 5.62 8.51
CA LYS A 52 10.93 4.52 8.28
C LYS A 52 10.39 3.92 9.59
N TYR A 53 11.20 3.88 10.64
CA TYR A 53 10.76 3.31 11.91
C TYR A 53 9.70 4.17 12.57
N THR A 54 9.88 5.49 12.55
CA THR A 54 8.90 6.45 13.06
C THR A 54 7.60 6.34 12.28
N ARG A 55 7.68 6.31 10.95
CA ARG A 55 6.49 6.23 10.10
C ARG A 55 5.78 4.88 10.24
N THR A 56 6.53 3.81 10.42
CA THR A 56 5.96 2.48 10.70
C THR A 56 5.17 2.50 12.01
N ARG A 57 5.75 3.10 13.05
CA ARG A 57 5.05 3.23 14.33
C ARG A 57 3.75 4.01 14.19
N MET A 58 3.77 5.11 13.43
CA MET A 58 2.57 5.90 13.18
C MET A 58 1.50 5.09 12.46
N ALA A 59 1.88 4.32 11.45
CA ALA A 59 0.95 3.48 10.72
C ALA A 59 0.36 2.37 11.60
N LEU A 60 1.17 1.75 12.43
CA LEU A 60 0.69 0.72 13.37
C LEU A 60 -0.28 1.31 14.40
N LEU A 61 0.04 2.49 14.94
CA LEU A 61 -0.85 3.20 15.86
C LEU A 61 -2.14 3.64 15.17
N GLY A 62 -2.07 3.90 13.87
CA GLY A 62 -3.21 4.30 13.06
C GLY A 62 -4.09 3.14 12.58
N GLY A 63 -3.71 1.90 12.90
CA GLY A 63 -4.55 0.75 12.60
C GLY A 63 -3.97 -0.34 11.72
N ALA A 64 -2.76 -0.18 11.20
CA ALA A 64 -2.10 -1.25 10.45
C ALA A 64 -1.71 -2.39 11.40
N ASP A 65 -1.84 -3.63 10.93
CA ASP A 65 -1.44 -4.81 11.71
C ASP A 65 0.00 -5.23 11.40
N LEU A 66 0.44 -4.98 10.18
CA LEU A 66 1.78 -5.30 9.73
C LEU A 66 2.22 -4.28 8.70
N VAL A 67 3.44 -3.80 8.82
CA VAL A 67 4.04 -2.90 7.84
C VAL A 67 5.29 -3.57 7.26
N LEU A 68 5.31 -3.71 5.94
CA LEU A 68 6.44 -4.27 5.22
C LEU A 68 7.15 -3.15 4.46
N GLU A 69 8.46 -3.18 4.46
CA GLU A 69 9.24 -2.21 3.72
C GLU A 69 9.26 -2.56 2.23
N LEU A 70 8.82 -1.61 1.41
CA LEU A 70 8.95 -1.73 -0.04
C LEU A 70 10.41 -1.50 -0.41
N PRO A 71 11.07 -2.46 -1.10
CA PRO A 71 12.48 -2.30 -1.46
C PRO A 71 12.74 -1.01 -2.24
N ALA A 72 13.90 -0.40 -2.00
CA ALA A 72 14.24 0.90 -2.57
C ALA A 72 14.15 0.94 -4.09
N VAL A 73 14.48 -0.15 -4.76
CA VAL A 73 14.42 -0.23 -6.22
C VAL A 73 13.01 0.05 -6.75
N TRP A 74 11.98 -0.29 -5.99
CA TRP A 74 10.59 0.01 -6.33
C TRP A 74 10.14 1.35 -5.72
N ALA A 75 10.52 1.57 -4.46
CA ALA A 75 10.06 2.73 -3.69
C ALA A 75 10.51 4.07 -4.30
N THR A 76 11.70 4.10 -4.91
CA THR A 76 12.25 5.32 -5.51
C THR A 76 11.93 5.46 -6.99
N ALA A 77 11.23 4.51 -7.56
CA ALA A 77 10.91 4.48 -8.99
C ALA A 77 9.71 5.37 -9.32
N SER A 78 9.26 5.31 -10.59
CA SER A 78 8.04 6.00 -11.02
C SER A 78 6.81 5.39 -10.34
N ALA A 79 5.68 6.12 -10.40
CA ALA A 79 4.42 5.66 -9.79
C ALA A 79 4.02 4.26 -10.26
N GLU A 80 4.24 3.96 -11.54
CA GLU A 80 3.91 2.65 -12.10
C GLU A 80 4.72 1.53 -11.47
N TYR A 81 6.04 1.70 -11.37
CA TYR A 81 6.91 0.70 -10.75
C TYR A 81 6.73 0.62 -9.25
N PHE A 82 6.47 1.74 -8.61
CA PHE A 82 6.13 1.79 -7.20
C PHE A 82 4.91 0.92 -6.91
N ALA A 83 3.85 1.10 -7.68
CA ALA A 83 2.63 0.31 -7.53
C ALA A 83 2.88 -1.17 -7.83
N ALA A 84 3.59 -1.47 -8.90
CA ALA A 84 3.91 -2.84 -9.27
C ALA A 84 4.71 -3.55 -8.18
N GLY A 85 5.69 -2.88 -7.60
CA GLY A 85 6.49 -3.43 -6.51
C GLY A 85 5.64 -3.70 -5.27
N GLY A 86 4.76 -2.77 -4.92
CA GLY A 86 3.85 -2.94 -3.79
C GLY A 86 2.89 -4.11 -3.99
N VAL A 87 2.31 -4.24 -5.16
CA VAL A 87 1.43 -5.36 -5.48
C VAL A 87 2.18 -6.70 -5.40
N GLN A 88 3.40 -6.75 -5.93
CA GLN A 88 4.21 -7.96 -5.85
C GLN A 88 4.55 -8.33 -4.41
N LEU A 89 4.96 -7.34 -3.61
CA LEU A 89 5.30 -7.57 -2.21
C LEU A 89 4.11 -8.11 -1.44
N LEU A 90 2.96 -7.47 -1.57
CA LEU A 90 1.73 -7.89 -0.89
C LEU A 90 1.25 -9.25 -1.41
N GLY A 91 1.32 -9.47 -2.72
CA GLY A 91 0.93 -10.75 -3.31
C GLY A 91 1.76 -11.91 -2.82
N LYS A 92 3.06 -11.70 -2.62
CA LYS A 92 3.98 -12.74 -2.15
C LYS A 92 3.76 -13.15 -0.70
N THR A 93 3.03 -12.35 0.08
CA THR A 93 2.65 -12.76 1.43
C THR A 93 1.72 -13.96 1.42
N GLY A 94 0.96 -14.14 0.35
CA GLY A 94 0.02 -15.24 0.21
C GLY A 94 -1.26 -15.07 1.02
N VAL A 95 -1.43 -13.97 1.72
CA VAL A 95 -2.58 -13.76 2.63
C VAL A 95 -3.44 -12.56 2.30
N VAL A 96 -3.02 -11.71 1.36
CA VAL A 96 -3.78 -10.51 1.00
C VAL A 96 -4.89 -10.88 0.02
N ASP A 97 -6.14 -10.59 0.41
CA ASP A 97 -7.33 -10.87 -0.40
C ASP A 97 -7.75 -9.68 -1.24
N THR A 98 -7.51 -8.46 -0.75
CA THR A 98 -7.98 -7.24 -1.39
C THR A 98 -6.86 -6.20 -1.36
N LEU A 99 -6.61 -5.59 -2.50
CA LEU A 99 -5.70 -4.44 -2.59
C LEU A 99 -6.51 -3.16 -2.56
N CYS A 100 -6.08 -2.23 -1.73
CA CYS A 100 -6.72 -0.93 -1.59
C CYS A 100 -5.71 0.18 -1.85
N TYR A 101 -6.12 1.19 -2.57
CA TYR A 101 -5.29 2.36 -2.81
C TYR A 101 -6.14 3.61 -2.82
N GLY A 102 -5.54 4.71 -2.35
CA GLY A 102 -6.21 5.99 -2.33
C GLY A 102 -6.18 6.65 -3.69
N CYS A 103 -7.22 7.38 -4.00
CA CYS A 103 -7.31 8.14 -5.24
C CYS A 103 -7.37 9.63 -4.93
N GLU A 104 -6.29 10.17 -4.45
CA GLU A 104 -6.16 11.63 -4.33
C GLU A 104 -5.90 12.26 -5.68
N THR A 105 -5.21 11.52 -6.53
CA THR A 105 -5.04 11.85 -7.94
C THR A 105 -5.29 10.58 -8.73
N PRO A 106 -6.38 10.49 -9.48
CA PRO A 106 -6.64 9.32 -10.31
C PRO A 106 -5.62 9.28 -11.45
N GLU A 107 -4.49 8.73 -11.19
CA GLU A 107 -3.53 8.43 -12.24
C GLU A 107 -3.98 7.13 -12.88
N LYS A 108 -4.57 7.23 -14.06
CA LYS A 108 -5.03 6.07 -14.80
C LYS A 108 -3.93 5.03 -14.98
N GLU A 109 -2.72 5.49 -15.16
CA GLU A 109 -1.56 4.62 -15.34
C GLU A 109 -1.27 3.81 -14.09
N LEU A 110 -1.36 4.44 -12.91
CA LEU A 110 -1.20 3.76 -11.64
C LEU A 110 -2.28 2.70 -11.45
N MET A 111 -3.53 3.05 -11.76
CA MET A 111 -4.65 2.11 -11.66
C MET A 111 -4.46 0.94 -12.62
N GLN A 112 -4.04 1.20 -13.86
CA GLN A 112 -3.79 0.16 -14.84
C GLN A 112 -2.64 -0.76 -14.42
N ALA A 113 -1.58 -0.20 -13.84
CA ALA A 113 -0.46 -1.00 -13.36
C ALA A 113 -0.90 -1.94 -12.23
N ILE A 114 -1.69 -1.44 -11.29
CA ILE A 114 -2.22 -2.25 -10.19
C ILE A 114 -3.10 -3.38 -10.73
N VAL A 115 -4.01 -3.07 -11.64
CA VAL A 115 -4.91 -4.08 -12.24
C VAL A 115 -4.11 -5.13 -13.01
N ALA A 116 -3.17 -4.70 -13.85
CA ALA A 116 -2.37 -5.62 -14.65
C ALA A 116 -1.53 -6.58 -13.78
N VAL A 117 -0.88 -6.05 -12.75
CA VAL A 117 -0.06 -6.85 -11.85
C VAL A 117 -0.93 -7.74 -10.98
N SER A 118 -2.06 -7.24 -10.51
CA SER A 118 -3.04 -8.06 -9.77
C SER A 118 -3.49 -9.27 -10.57
N TYR A 119 -3.80 -9.06 -11.85
CA TYR A 119 -4.24 -10.15 -12.71
C TYR A 119 -3.19 -11.23 -12.86
N THR A 120 -1.91 -10.88 -12.90
CA THR A 120 -0.82 -11.81 -13.09
C THR A 120 -0.31 -12.47 -11.81
N HIS A 121 -0.36 -11.77 -10.69
CA HIS A 121 0.26 -12.19 -9.44
C HIS A 121 -0.72 -12.50 -8.32
N LEU A 122 -1.82 -11.78 -8.30
CA LEU A 122 -2.92 -12.02 -7.39
C LEU A 122 -3.95 -12.84 -8.09
N ARG A 123 -4.56 -13.73 -7.91
CA ARG A 123 -5.42 -14.59 -8.69
C ARG A 123 -6.88 -14.13 -8.68
N ALA A 124 -7.72 -14.82 -9.42
CA ALA A 124 -9.10 -14.42 -9.72
C ALA A 124 -10.01 -14.17 -8.52
N HIS A 125 -9.66 -14.61 -7.31
CA HIS A 125 -10.43 -14.34 -6.10
C HIS A 125 -9.96 -13.11 -5.34
N GLU A 126 -8.99 -12.39 -5.87
CA GLU A 126 -8.44 -11.20 -5.25
C GLU A 126 -9.06 -9.95 -5.85
N THR A 127 -9.34 -8.98 -5.00
CA THR A 127 -10.09 -7.78 -5.37
C THR A 127 -9.21 -6.55 -5.19
N THR A 128 -9.27 -5.65 -6.18
CA THR A 128 -8.68 -4.32 -6.07
C THR A 128 -9.79 -3.35 -5.73
N LEU A 129 -9.65 -2.64 -4.62
CA LEU A 129 -10.62 -1.66 -4.17
C LEU A 129 -10.02 -0.26 -4.22
N HIS A 130 -10.70 0.61 -4.95
CA HIS A 130 -10.34 2.01 -5.10
C HIS A 130 -11.09 2.84 -4.07
N LEU A 131 -10.35 3.60 -3.27
CA LEU A 131 -10.92 4.42 -2.19
C LEU A 131 -10.97 5.90 -2.54
#